data_f063d7547f398a1a94e43c62244c70b7
#
_entry.id   f063d7547f398a1a94e43c62244c70b7
#
_cell.length_a   1.000
_cell.length_b   1.000
_cell.length_c   1.000
_cell.angle_alpha   90.00
_cell.angle_beta   90.00
_cell.angle_gamma   90.00
#
_symmetry.space_group_name_H-M   'P 1'
#
loop_
_entity.id
_entity.type
_entity.pdbx_description
1 polymer ?
#
loop_
_entity_poly.entity_id
_entity_poly.type
_entity_poly.pdbx_seq_one_letter_code
_entity_poly.pdbx_strand_id
1 'polypeptide(L)'
;LDFDFCSREGFPIVEWTRFQGLEPLFSLHKASVPELMKEFYAKISTSSSYSPAGISTTVKGKSIEFDLDKLHTILKIPNLGVRGWNQRSWVTGDDFDRLDCVRTLFGENADPIQRMYTRNLPLHYRFLHRAICTHILPKAGGFDEVTHMEAFTMYHFITRRPINVPFLIVKYMHSIHVRENARLGYSNIITRILECFGMDFTGEVHNDLESSDKLGKGTLARMGFKKHKRTCAWIPRDSKRRGLKQNRARGGRSRGW
;
A
#
# COMPACT_ATOMS: atom_id res chain seq x y z
N LEU A 1 0.80 4.57 -9.86
CA LEU A 1 2.05 5.32 -9.72
C LEU A 1 2.29 6.21 -10.93
N ASP A 2 2.80 7.43 -10.72
CA ASP A 2 3.24 8.33 -11.79
C ASP A 2 4.70 8.03 -12.14
N PHE A 3 4.93 7.08 -13.05
CA PHE A 3 6.27 6.66 -13.43
C PHE A 3 7.08 7.78 -14.11
N ASP A 4 6.44 8.61 -14.94
CA ASP A 4 7.10 9.73 -15.61
C ASP A 4 7.59 10.78 -14.62
N PHE A 5 6.75 11.10 -13.63
CA PHE A 5 7.12 11.99 -12.54
C PHE A 5 8.29 11.38 -11.74
N CYS A 6 8.17 10.11 -11.32
CA CYS A 6 9.21 9.45 -10.52
C CYS A 6 10.55 9.36 -11.26
N SER A 7 10.55 9.03 -12.56
CA SER A 7 11.76 8.97 -13.40
C SER A 7 12.41 10.35 -13.51
N ARG A 8 11.63 11.38 -13.83
CA ARG A 8 12.13 12.74 -13.97
C ARG A 8 12.70 13.32 -12.67
N GLU A 9 12.13 12.95 -11.53
CA GLU A 9 12.58 13.41 -10.21
C GLU A 9 13.65 12.50 -9.60
N GLY A 10 14.09 11.44 -10.29
CA GLY A 10 15.13 10.54 -9.81
C GLY A 10 14.71 9.65 -8.63
N PHE A 11 13.43 9.30 -8.51
CA PHE A 11 12.96 8.41 -7.46
C PHE A 11 13.31 6.95 -7.76
N PRO A 12 14.07 6.25 -6.91
CA PRO A 12 14.48 4.86 -7.13
C PRO A 12 13.33 3.85 -7.22
N ILE A 13 12.12 4.26 -6.82
CA ILE A 13 10.93 3.39 -6.85
C ILE A 13 10.66 2.82 -8.24
N VAL A 14 11.04 3.51 -9.31
CA VAL A 14 10.88 3.02 -10.68
C VAL A 14 11.72 1.77 -10.90
N GLU A 15 12.99 1.80 -10.47
CA GLU A 15 13.91 0.66 -10.59
C GLU A 15 13.47 -0.50 -9.68
N TRP A 16 13.07 -0.20 -8.44
CA TRP A 16 12.59 -1.21 -7.49
C TRP A 16 11.32 -1.90 -8.01
N THR A 17 10.37 -1.14 -8.55
CA THR A 17 9.13 -1.67 -9.11
C THR A 17 9.42 -2.53 -10.34
N ARG A 18 10.33 -2.09 -11.21
CA ARG A 18 10.77 -2.83 -12.41
C ARG A 18 11.48 -4.13 -12.02
N PHE A 19 12.38 -4.10 -11.05
CA PHE A 19 13.05 -5.30 -10.54
C PHE A 19 12.04 -6.35 -10.06
N GLN A 20 11.00 -5.93 -9.35
CA GLN A 20 9.93 -6.82 -8.88
C GLN A 20 8.93 -7.23 -9.98
N GLY A 21 9.01 -6.68 -11.19
CA GLY A 21 8.06 -6.92 -12.27
C GLY A 21 6.65 -6.39 -11.98
N LEU A 22 6.52 -5.34 -11.17
CA LEU A 22 5.23 -4.85 -10.66
C LEU A 22 4.71 -3.61 -11.38
N GLU A 23 5.31 -3.19 -12.49
CA GLU A 23 4.84 -2.05 -13.29
C GLU A 23 3.34 -2.19 -13.68
N PRO A 24 2.84 -3.38 -14.10
CA PRO A 24 1.42 -3.56 -14.40
C PRO A 24 0.50 -3.28 -13.19
N LEU A 25 0.88 -3.74 -11.99
CA LEU A 25 0.11 -3.52 -10.77
C LEU A 25 0.07 -2.04 -10.37
N PHE A 26 1.21 -1.36 -10.42
CA PHE A 26 1.32 0.06 -10.05
C PHE A 26 0.72 1.00 -11.11
N SER A 27 0.49 0.50 -12.32
CA SER A 27 -0.20 1.19 -13.43
C SER A 27 -1.67 0.83 -13.52
N LEU A 28 -2.17 -0.10 -12.70
CA LEU A 28 -3.55 -0.57 -12.78
C LEU A 28 -4.51 0.56 -12.42
N HIS A 29 -5.29 1.00 -13.42
CA HIS A 29 -6.36 1.98 -13.28
C HIS A 29 -7.69 1.31 -13.61
N LYS A 30 -8.49 1.03 -12.59
CA LYS A 30 -9.83 0.49 -12.70
C LYS A 30 -10.75 1.22 -11.74
N ALA A 31 -11.91 1.63 -12.21
CA ALA A 31 -12.97 2.13 -11.37
C ALA A 31 -13.34 1.08 -10.30
N SER A 32 -13.66 1.51 -9.11
CA SER A 32 -14.18 0.59 -8.10
C SER A 32 -15.68 0.43 -8.26
N VAL A 33 -16.20 -0.78 -7.99
CA VAL A 33 -17.62 -1.10 -7.94
C VAL A 33 -17.96 -1.52 -6.50
N PRO A 34 -18.35 -0.57 -5.63
CA PRO A 34 -18.43 -0.79 -4.20
C PRO A 34 -19.31 -1.96 -3.77
N GLU A 35 -20.47 -2.14 -4.42
CA GLU A 35 -21.40 -3.20 -4.04
C GLU A 35 -20.84 -4.59 -4.37
N LEU A 36 -20.25 -4.76 -5.56
CA LEU A 36 -19.61 -6.02 -5.92
C LEU A 36 -18.38 -6.32 -5.06
N MET A 37 -17.66 -5.29 -4.63
CA MET A 37 -16.53 -5.44 -3.72
C MET A 37 -16.99 -5.90 -2.32
N LYS A 38 -18.09 -5.36 -1.80
CA LYS A 38 -18.70 -5.82 -0.54
C LYS A 38 -19.12 -7.29 -0.64
N GLU A 39 -19.80 -7.65 -1.72
CA GLU A 39 -20.24 -9.02 -1.97
C GLU A 39 -19.07 -9.98 -2.09
N PHE A 40 -18.00 -9.58 -2.80
CA PHE A 40 -16.76 -10.34 -2.93
C PHE A 40 -16.16 -10.71 -1.58
N TYR A 41 -16.01 -9.74 -0.68
CA TYR A 41 -15.45 -9.98 0.65
C TYR A 41 -16.39 -10.73 1.57
N ALA A 42 -17.69 -10.48 1.52
CA ALA A 42 -18.66 -11.12 2.39
C ALA A 42 -18.75 -12.64 2.18
N LYS A 43 -18.48 -13.10 0.97
CA LYS A 43 -18.64 -14.51 0.56
C LYS A 43 -17.32 -15.25 0.35
N ILE A 44 -16.19 -14.71 0.80
CA ILE A 44 -14.92 -15.45 0.76
C ILE A 44 -15.06 -16.72 1.59
N SER A 45 -14.82 -17.88 0.96
CA SER A 45 -14.81 -19.16 1.65
C SER A 45 -13.51 -19.36 2.41
N THR A 46 -13.62 -19.68 3.69
CA THR A 46 -12.50 -20.05 4.55
C THR A 46 -12.22 -21.56 4.55
N SER A 47 -13.01 -22.32 3.77
CA SER A 47 -13.02 -23.80 3.82
C SER A 47 -11.80 -24.47 3.19
N SER A 48 -10.86 -23.75 2.59
CA SER A 48 -9.61 -24.35 2.14
C SER A 48 -8.56 -24.30 3.27
N SER A 49 -8.77 -25.12 4.29
CA SER A 49 -7.78 -25.33 5.36
C SER A 49 -6.43 -25.91 4.90
N TYR A 50 -6.31 -26.29 3.64
CA TYR A 50 -5.13 -26.94 3.08
C TYR A 50 -4.35 -26.14 2.03
N SER A 51 -4.86 -25.03 1.56
CA SER A 51 -4.08 -24.16 0.67
C SER A 51 -4.33 -22.70 1.00
N PRO A 52 -3.42 -22.05 1.72
CA PRO A 52 -3.51 -20.60 1.97
C PRO A 52 -3.22 -19.77 0.71
N ALA A 53 -3.30 -20.37 -0.46
CA ALA A 53 -2.78 -19.83 -1.71
C ALA A 53 -3.86 -19.41 -2.71
N GLY A 54 -5.14 -19.32 -2.32
CA GLY A 54 -6.21 -18.93 -3.22
C GLY A 54 -7.38 -18.23 -2.55
N ILE A 55 -8.29 -17.71 -3.36
CA ILE A 55 -9.57 -17.14 -2.97
C ILE A 55 -10.69 -17.89 -3.69
N SER A 56 -11.71 -18.30 -2.95
CA SER A 56 -12.99 -18.75 -3.48
C SER A 56 -14.08 -17.85 -2.92
N THR A 57 -14.92 -17.30 -3.79
CA THR A 57 -16.06 -16.44 -3.42
C THR A 57 -17.16 -16.51 -4.46
N THR A 58 -18.31 -15.88 -4.19
CA THR A 58 -19.42 -15.79 -5.12
C THR A 58 -19.88 -14.34 -5.24
N VAL A 59 -20.01 -13.84 -6.48
CA VAL A 59 -20.47 -12.49 -6.77
C VAL A 59 -21.58 -12.57 -7.82
N LYS A 60 -22.74 -11.96 -7.58
CA LYS A 60 -23.93 -12.06 -8.43
C LYS A 60 -24.28 -13.52 -8.82
N GLY A 61 -24.14 -14.44 -7.87
CA GLY A 61 -24.39 -15.86 -8.11
C GLY A 61 -23.33 -16.60 -8.91
N LYS A 62 -22.28 -15.93 -9.38
CA LYS A 62 -21.17 -16.52 -10.14
C LYS A 62 -20.02 -16.89 -9.21
N SER A 63 -19.52 -18.13 -9.32
CA SER A 63 -18.33 -18.58 -8.60
C SER A 63 -17.08 -17.90 -9.15
N ILE A 64 -16.25 -17.39 -8.25
CA ILE A 64 -14.97 -16.73 -8.54
C ILE A 64 -13.90 -17.47 -7.75
N GLU A 65 -13.07 -18.22 -8.46
CA GLU A 65 -11.99 -19.00 -7.85
C GLU A 65 -10.66 -18.70 -8.53
N PHE A 66 -9.66 -18.35 -7.73
CA PHE A 66 -8.31 -18.14 -8.23
C PHE A 66 -7.27 -18.45 -7.17
N ASP A 67 -6.17 -19.00 -7.63
CA ASP A 67 -4.93 -19.20 -6.90
C ASP A 67 -3.89 -18.13 -7.26
N LEU A 68 -2.65 -18.34 -6.82
CA LEU A 68 -1.55 -17.41 -7.10
C LEU A 68 -1.19 -17.36 -8.59
N ASP A 69 -1.29 -18.48 -9.32
CA ASP A 69 -0.94 -18.55 -10.73
C ASP A 69 -2.01 -17.86 -11.59
N LYS A 70 -3.27 -18.04 -11.23
CA LYS A 70 -4.35 -17.30 -11.88
C LYS A 70 -4.25 -15.81 -11.59
N LEU A 71 -3.95 -15.42 -10.35
CA LEU A 71 -3.76 -14.00 -9.97
C LEU A 71 -2.55 -13.38 -10.68
N HIS A 72 -1.43 -14.12 -10.79
CA HIS A 72 -0.28 -13.76 -11.61
C HIS A 72 -0.70 -13.41 -13.04
N THR A 73 -1.48 -14.28 -13.68
CA THR A 73 -1.97 -14.09 -15.05
C THR A 73 -2.90 -12.88 -15.16
N ILE A 74 -3.85 -12.71 -14.22
CA ILE A 74 -4.82 -11.61 -14.21
C ILE A 74 -4.14 -10.26 -14.08
N LEU A 75 -3.18 -10.15 -13.14
CA LEU A 75 -2.50 -8.90 -12.82
C LEU A 75 -1.24 -8.68 -13.66
N LYS A 76 -0.78 -9.70 -14.37
CA LYS A 76 0.48 -9.70 -15.14
C LYS A 76 1.70 -9.35 -14.29
N ILE A 77 1.78 -9.92 -13.08
CA ILE A 77 2.87 -9.72 -12.12
C ILE A 77 3.49 -11.07 -11.74
N PRO A 78 4.80 -11.16 -11.42
CA PRO A 78 5.46 -12.43 -11.12
C PRO A 78 4.86 -13.16 -9.90
N ASN A 79 4.68 -14.49 -10.01
CA ASN A 79 4.40 -15.38 -8.87
C ASN A 79 5.72 -16.01 -8.38
N LEU A 80 6.68 -15.17 -8.02
CA LEU A 80 8.04 -15.57 -7.63
C LEU A 80 8.48 -14.85 -6.36
N GLY A 81 9.49 -15.39 -5.70
CA GLY A 81 10.13 -14.77 -4.54
C GLY A 81 9.58 -15.25 -3.20
N VAL A 82 10.03 -14.59 -2.14
CA VAL A 82 9.77 -14.99 -0.76
C VAL A 82 8.30 -14.86 -0.40
N ARG A 83 7.75 -15.88 0.26
CA ARG A 83 6.38 -15.96 0.77
C ARG A 83 6.37 -15.79 2.28
N GLY A 84 6.52 -14.55 2.75
CA GLY A 84 6.48 -14.24 4.18
C GLY A 84 5.17 -13.55 4.57
N TRP A 85 4.55 -13.99 5.68
CA TRP A 85 3.34 -13.36 6.21
C TRP A 85 3.23 -13.49 7.72
N ASN A 86 3.22 -12.35 8.42
CA ASN A 86 2.89 -12.27 9.82
C ASN A 86 2.33 -10.88 10.17
N GLN A 87 1.05 -10.78 10.48
CA GLN A 87 0.42 -9.49 10.78
C GLN A 87 0.72 -8.93 12.18
N ARG A 88 1.10 -9.79 13.12
CA ARG A 88 1.26 -9.42 14.53
C ARG A 88 2.71 -9.14 14.93
N SER A 89 3.66 -9.70 14.20
CA SER A 89 5.08 -9.56 14.50
C SER A 89 5.92 -9.62 13.21
N TRP A 90 7.24 -9.71 13.37
CA TRP A 90 8.15 -9.94 12.27
C TRP A 90 7.89 -11.28 11.57
N VAL A 91 8.09 -11.31 10.25
CA VAL A 91 8.20 -12.55 9.50
C VAL A 91 9.41 -13.32 10.02
N THR A 92 9.27 -14.61 10.20
CA THR A 92 10.35 -15.52 10.59
C THR A 92 10.72 -16.41 9.41
N GLY A 93 12.00 -16.61 9.17
CA GLY A 93 12.55 -17.47 8.11
C GLY A 93 14.05 -17.30 8.02
N ASP A 94 14.74 -18.30 7.50
CA ASP A 94 16.20 -18.36 7.50
C ASP A 94 16.86 -17.25 6.66
N ASP A 95 16.13 -16.71 5.67
CA ASP A 95 16.62 -15.69 4.74
C ASP A 95 16.26 -14.26 5.12
N PHE A 96 15.62 -14.02 6.28
CA PHE A 96 15.18 -12.69 6.70
C PHE A 96 15.71 -12.32 8.09
N ASP A 97 16.60 -11.34 8.13
CA ASP A 97 17.09 -10.72 9.37
C ASP A 97 16.34 -9.40 9.63
N ARG A 98 15.60 -9.38 10.75
CA ARG A 98 14.86 -8.19 11.22
C ARG A 98 15.77 -7.02 11.55
N LEU A 99 16.97 -7.28 12.06
CA LEU A 99 17.93 -6.23 12.44
C LEU A 99 18.50 -5.57 11.20
N ASP A 100 18.91 -6.36 10.21
CA ASP A 100 19.35 -5.86 8.91
C ASP A 100 18.25 -5.05 8.21
N CYS A 101 17.01 -5.55 8.26
CA CYS A 101 15.84 -4.82 7.73
C CYS A 101 15.69 -3.44 8.36
N VAL A 102 15.70 -3.36 9.69
CA VAL A 102 15.50 -2.09 10.41
C VAL A 102 16.68 -1.13 10.16
N ARG A 103 17.90 -1.62 10.15
CA ARG A 103 19.09 -0.81 9.85
C ARG A 103 19.08 -0.29 8.41
N THR A 104 18.69 -1.13 7.44
CA THR A 104 18.52 -0.72 6.03
C THR A 104 17.51 0.42 5.89
N LEU A 105 16.40 0.38 6.63
CA LEU A 105 15.33 1.36 6.51
C LEU A 105 15.58 2.64 7.31
N PHE A 106 16.13 2.53 8.51
CA PHE A 106 16.16 3.61 9.50
C PHE A 106 17.60 4.03 9.91
N GLY A 107 18.63 3.32 9.44
CA GLY A 107 20.05 3.58 9.73
C GLY A 107 20.63 2.64 10.77
N GLU A 108 21.95 2.60 10.84
CA GLU A 108 22.76 1.64 11.62
C GLU A 108 22.40 1.55 13.11
N ASN A 109 21.99 2.67 13.71
CA ASN A 109 21.65 2.74 15.13
C ASN A 109 20.18 2.40 15.43
N ALA A 110 19.41 1.95 14.44
CA ALA A 110 18.01 1.64 14.64
C ALA A 110 17.81 0.29 15.34
N ASP A 111 16.84 0.24 16.25
CA ASP A 111 16.50 -0.93 17.07
C ASP A 111 15.18 -1.54 16.61
N PRO A 112 15.12 -2.85 16.28
CA PRO A 112 13.92 -3.53 15.85
C PRO A 112 12.83 -3.67 16.93
N ILE A 113 13.12 -3.34 18.18
CA ILE A 113 12.15 -3.33 19.29
C ILE A 113 11.35 -2.02 19.30
N GLN A 114 11.93 -0.93 18.78
CA GLN A 114 11.30 0.38 18.78
C GLN A 114 10.20 0.48 17.70
N ARG A 115 9.21 1.35 17.97
CA ARG A 115 8.20 1.68 16.97
C ARG A 115 8.84 2.38 15.76
N MET A 116 8.49 1.90 14.59
CA MET A 116 8.96 2.42 13.32
C MET A 116 8.03 3.53 12.81
N TYR A 117 8.54 4.76 12.75
CA TYR A 117 7.78 5.91 12.26
C TYR A 117 8.24 6.36 10.89
N THR A 118 7.30 6.65 9.99
CA THR A 118 7.61 7.12 8.63
C THR A 118 8.39 8.43 8.61
N ARG A 119 8.24 9.28 9.63
CA ARG A 119 9.03 10.52 9.76
C ARG A 119 10.55 10.26 9.85
N ASN A 120 10.95 9.08 10.30
CA ASN A 120 12.36 8.67 10.44
C ASN A 120 12.92 8.05 9.14
N LEU A 121 12.07 7.75 8.16
CA LEU A 121 12.50 7.23 6.87
C LEU A 121 13.05 8.36 5.97
N PRO A 122 14.06 8.11 5.14
CA PRO A 122 14.43 8.96 4.02
C PRO A 122 13.23 9.21 3.08
N LEU A 123 13.22 10.34 2.36
CA LEU A 123 12.09 10.72 1.51
C LEU A 123 11.70 9.63 0.50
N HIS A 124 12.68 9.02 -0.17
CA HIS A 124 12.42 7.98 -1.16
C HIS A 124 11.77 6.74 -0.53
N TYR A 125 12.16 6.39 0.70
CA TYR A 125 11.56 5.28 1.44
C TYR A 125 10.16 5.61 1.94
N ARG A 126 9.90 6.87 2.36
CA ARG A 126 8.52 7.32 2.67
C ARG A 126 7.60 7.21 1.46
N PHE A 127 8.12 7.56 0.27
CA PHE A 127 7.36 7.46 -0.96
C PHE A 127 7.09 5.99 -1.34
N LEU A 128 8.10 5.11 -1.20
CA LEU A 128 7.94 3.66 -1.36
C LEU A 128 6.92 3.09 -0.37
N HIS A 129 7.03 3.45 0.92
CA HIS A 129 6.07 3.04 1.94
C HIS A 129 4.64 3.42 1.54
N ARG A 130 4.43 4.67 1.08
CA ARG A 130 3.11 5.11 0.63
C ARG A 130 2.61 4.28 -0.56
N ALA A 131 3.48 3.93 -1.49
CA ALA A 131 3.13 3.12 -2.65
C ALA A 131 2.76 1.68 -2.25
N ILE A 132 3.51 1.06 -1.34
CA ILE A 132 3.19 -0.26 -0.77
C ILE A 132 1.85 -0.22 -0.05
N CYS A 133 1.60 0.78 0.81
CA CYS A 133 0.34 0.98 1.53
C CYS A 133 -0.85 1.37 0.64
N THR A 134 -0.64 1.63 -0.63
CA THR A 134 -1.71 1.91 -1.58
C THR A 134 -2.01 0.70 -2.47
N HIS A 135 -0.97 -0.01 -2.92
CA HIS A 135 -1.11 -1.03 -3.96
C HIS A 135 -0.94 -2.47 -3.45
N ILE A 136 -0.11 -2.71 -2.40
CA ILE A 136 0.26 -4.06 -1.96
C ILE A 136 -0.35 -4.42 -0.60
N LEU A 137 -0.32 -3.51 0.37
CA LEU A 137 -0.85 -3.69 1.73
C LEU A 137 -1.76 -2.49 2.08
N PRO A 138 -2.96 -2.40 1.49
CA PRO A 138 -3.78 -1.19 1.55
C PRO A 138 -4.18 -0.81 2.97
N LYS A 139 -3.82 0.42 3.38
CA LYS A 139 -4.16 1.02 4.67
C LYS A 139 -5.31 2.03 4.55
N ALA A 140 -6.20 2.01 5.53
CA ALA A 140 -7.26 3.02 5.66
C ALA A 140 -6.76 4.35 6.28
N GLY A 141 -5.65 4.29 7.02
CA GLY A 141 -5.05 5.40 7.77
C GLY A 141 -3.77 4.94 8.47
N GLY A 142 -3.27 5.72 9.44
CA GLY A 142 -2.07 5.34 10.20
C GLY A 142 -0.79 5.29 9.36
N PHE A 143 -0.67 6.21 8.38
CA PHE A 143 0.51 6.27 7.50
C PHE A 143 1.75 6.88 8.17
N ASP A 144 1.65 7.28 9.40
CA ASP A 144 2.75 7.78 10.23
C ASP A 144 3.56 6.66 10.88
N GLU A 145 3.03 5.44 10.93
CA GLU A 145 3.71 4.26 11.47
C GLU A 145 3.94 3.22 10.35
N VAL A 146 5.10 2.54 10.41
CA VAL A 146 5.47 1.42 9.53
C VAL A 146 5.26 0.12 10.27
N THR A 147 4.40 -0.76 9.77
CA THR A 147 4.19 -2.10 10.34
C THR A 147 5.33 -3.05 9.96
N HIS A 148 5.45 -4.18 10.67
CA HIS A 148 6.45 -5.21 10.35
C HIS A 148 6.32 -5.75 8.92
N MET A 149 5.09 -5.96 8.44
CA MET A 149 4.84 -6.41 7.07
C MET A 149 5.21 -5.37 6.02
N GLU A 150 4.97 -4.09 6.31
CA GLU A 150 5.39 -2.99 5.43
C GLU A 150 6.91 -2.86 5.39
N ALA A 151 7.58 -2.94 6.55
CA ALA A 151 9.04 -2.93 6.64
C ALA A 151 9.65 -4.11 5.89
N PHE A 152 9.12 -5.33 6.10
CA PHE A 152 9.51 -6.54 5.37
C PHE A 152 9.39 -6.34 3.85
N THR A 153 8.26 -5.83 3.38
CA THR A 153 8.03 -5.58 1.96
C THR A 153 8.99 -4.51 1.42
N MET A 154 9.15 -3.38 2.12
CA MET A 154 10.09 -2.31 1.73
C MET A 154 11.52 -2.82 1.62
N TYR A 155 11.97 -3.63 2.58
CA TYR A 155 13.30 -4.21 2.60
C TYR A 155 13.58 -5.01 1.33
N HIS A 156 12.65 -5.87 0.90
CA HIS A 156 12.80 -6.66 -0.32
C HIS A 156 12.87 -5.78 -1.59
N PHE A 157 12.12 -4.67 -1.63
CA PHE A 157 12.19 -3.72 -2.74
C PHE A 157 13.56 -3.04 -2.80
N ILE A 158 14.03 -2.52 -1.66
CA ILE A 158 15.26 -1.72 -1.56
C ILE A 158 16.50 -2.59 -1.80
N THR A 159 16.54 -3.79 -1.23
CA THR A 159 17.66 -4.73 -1.37
C THR A 159 17.60 -5.57 -2.65
N ARG A 160 16.59 -5.33 -3.50
CA ARG A 160 16.37 -6.08 -4.75
C ARG A 160 16.33 -7.60 -4.50
N ARG A 161 15.59 -8.02 -3.48
CA ARG A 161 15.27 -9.42 -3.21
C ARG A 161 13.86 -9.70 -3.71
N PRO A 162 13.62 -10.74 -4.53
CA PRO A 162 12.28 -11.03 -5.02
C PRO A 162 11.31 -11.35 -3.89
N ILE A 163 10.11 -10.73 -3.93
CA ILE A 163 9.01 -10.98 -2.99
C ILE A 163 7.74 -11.39 -3.74
N ASN A 164 7.03 -12.38 -3.24
CA ASN A 164 5.83 -12.90 -3.87
C ASN A 164 4.62 -11.99 -3.58
N VAL A 165 4.37 -11.04 -4.46
CA VAL A 165 3.26 -10.07 -4.28
C VAL A 165 1.88 -10.70 -4.46
N PRO A 166 1.63 -11.62 -5.41
CA PRO A 166 0.37 -12.38 -5.44
C PRO A 166 0.03 -13.04 -4.11
N PHE A 167 1.02 -13.66 -3.45
CA PHE A 167 0.84 -14.27 -2.13
C PHE A 167 0.47 -13.23 -1.06
N LEU A 168 1.14 -12.06 -1.03
CA LEU A 168 0.81 -10.98 -0.09
C LEU A 168 -0.61 -10.48 -0.29
N ILE A 169 -1.05 -10.27 -1.54
CA ILE A 169 -2.40 -9.81 -1.88
C ILE A 169 -3.45 -10.80 -1.37
N VAL A 170 -3.29 -12.10 -1.67
CA VAL A 170 -4.22 -13.15 -1.23
C VAL A 170 -4.31 -13.21 0.30
N LYS A 171 -3.15 -13.23 0.98
CA LYS A 171 -3.10 -13.22 2.45
C LYS A 171 -3.76 -11.99 3.06
N TYR A 172 -3.56 -10.84 2.45
CA TYR A 172 -4.17 -9.60 2.93
C TYR A 172 -5.69 -9.59 2.68
N MET A 173 -6.18 -10.09 1.53
CA MET A 173 -7.62 -10.26 1.26
C MET A 173 -8.29 -11.14 2.32
N HIS A 174 -7.68 -12.30 2.65
CA HIS A 174 -8.16 -13.14 3.74
C HIS A 174 -8.19 -12.39 5.08
N SER A 175 -7.19 -11.59 5.36
CA SER A 175 -7.12 -10.81 6.61
C SER A 175 -8.17 -9.71 6.70
N ILE A 176 -8.62 -9.17 5.58
CA ILE A 176 -9.75 -8.22 5.53
C ILE A 176 -11.06 -8.96 5.82
N HIS A 177 -11.27 -10.12 5.18
CA HIS A 177 -12.49 -10.91 5.35
C HIS A 177 -12.75 -11.30 6.82
N VAL A 178 -11.72 -11.70 7.56
CA VAL A 178 -11.87 -12.16 8.94
C VAL A 178 -11.96 -11.03 9.98
N ARG A 179 -11.78 -9.77 9.59
CA ARG A 179 -11.84 -8.63 10.51
C ARG A 179 -13.16 -7.88 10.39
N GLU A 180 -13.89 -7.81 11.49
CA GLU A 180 -15.06 -6.94 11.59
C GLU A 180 -14.66 -5.47 11.35
N ASN A 181 -15.48 -4.74 10.61
CA ASN A 181 -15.28 -3.33 10.28
C ASN A 181 -13.97 -3.00 9.54
N ALA A 182 -13.33 -3.98 8.90
CA ALA A 182 -12.18 -3.71 8.06
C ALA A 182 -12.58 -2.85 6.87
N ARG A 183 -11.78 -1.82 6.55
CA ARG A 183 -11.95 -1.13 5.28
C ARG A 183 -11.57 -2.07 4.14
N LEU A 184 -12.47 -2.22 3.19
CA LEU A 184 -12.27 -3.06 2.02
C LEU A 184 -11.19 -2.44 1.13
N GLY A 185 -10.13 -3.19 0.89
CA GLY A 185 -9.02 -2.80 0.02
C GLY A 185 -9.13 -3.40 -1.37
N TYR A 186 -8.17 -3.09 -2.24
CA TYR A 186 -8.00 -3.68 -3.57
C TYR A 186 -9.18 -3.47 -4.54
N SER A 187 -9.88 -2.36 -4.45
CA SER A 187 -11.05 -2.11 -5.31
C SER A 187 -10.74 -2.29 -6.81
N ASN A 188 -9.63 -1.69 -7.29
CA ASN A 188 -9.19 -1.81 -8.67
C ASN A 188 -8.72 -3.22 -9.06
N ILE A 189 -8.11 -3.96 -8.14
CA ILE A 189 -7.70 -5.36 -8.35
C ILE A 189 -8.93 -6.26 -8.43
N ILE A 190 -9.89 -6.08 -7.51
CA ILE A 190 -11.13 -6.86 -7.50
C ILE A 190 -11.93 -6.61 -8.79
N THR A 191 -12.08 -5.35 -9.22
CA THR A 191 -12.71 -5.04 -10.50
C THR A 191 -12.02 -5.78 -11.65
N ARG A 192 -10.68 -5.76 -11.68
CA ARG A 192 -9.89 -6.49 -12.69
C ARG A 192 -10.10 -8.00 -12.64
N ILE A 193 -10.18 -8.59 -11.44
CA ILE A 193 -10.50 -10.02 -11.27
C ILE A 193 -11.88 -10.30 -11.83
N LEU A 194 -12.90 -9.55 -11.42
CA LEU A 194 -14.27 -9.75 -11.84
C LEU A 194 -14.44 -9.64 -13.37
N GLU A 195 -13.74 -8.67 -14.01
CA GLU A 195 -13.68 -8.57 -15.48
C GLU A 195 -13.13 -9.85 -16.13
N CYS A 196 -12.04 -10.40 -15.59
CA CYS A 196 -11.44 -11.62 -16.12
C CYS A 196 -12.33 -12.85 -15.97
N PHE A 197 -13.25 -12.84 -15.02
CA PHE A 197 -14.31 -13.84 -14.87
C PHE A 197 -15.57 -13.52 -15.67
N GLY A 198 -15.55 -12.47 -16.51
CA GLY A 198 -16.71 -12.09 -17.35
C GLY A 198 -17.91 -11.64 -16.53
N MET A 199 -17.66 -10.86 -15.46
CA MET A 199 -18.74 -10.26 -14.67
C MET A 199 -19.41 -9.15 -15.47
N ASP A 200 -20.73 -9.10 -15.43
CA ASP A 200 -21.51 -8.00 -15.96
C ASP A 200 -21.60 -6.86 -14.93
N PHE A 201 -21.17 -5.68 -15.32
CA PHE A 201 -21.21 -4.46 -14.51
C PHE A 201 -22.38 -3.53 -14.88
N THR A 202 -23.27 -3.95 -15.78
CA THR A 202 -24.42 -3.15 -16.19
C THR A 202 -25.29 -2.81 -14.99
N GLY A 203 -25.61 -1.53 -14.84
CA GLY A 203 -26.41 -1.00 -13.73
C GLY A 203 -25.66 -0.80 -12.41
N GLU A 204 -24.38 -1.11 -12.34
CA GLU A 204 -23.59 -0.88 -11.14
C GLU A 204 -23.09 0.57 -11.05
N VAL A 205 -22.95 1.05 -9.81
CA VAL A 205 -22.32 2.36 -9.54
C VAL A 205 -20.81 2.23 -9.59
N HIS A 206 -20.18 3.02 -10.44
CA HIS A 206 -18.74 3.07 -10.57
C HIS A 206 -18.17 4.30 -9.85
N ASN A 207 -17.15 4.10 -9.04
CA ASN A 207 -16.33 5.18 -8.49
C ASN A 207 -15.03 5.25 -9.27
N ASP A 208 -14.92 6.24 -10.14
CA ASP A 208 -13.73 6.47 -10.95
C ASP A 208 -12.56 6.93 -10.08
N LEU A 209 -11.35 6.55 -10.51
CA LEU A 209 -10.14 7.03 -9.90
C LEU A 209 -9.88 8.46 -10.35
N GLU A 210 -9.75 9.37 -9.38
CA GLU A 210 -9.36 10.74 -9.67
C GLU A 210 -7.85 10.86 -9.94
N SER A 211 -7.45 11.90 -10.65
CA SER A 211 -6.02 12.22 -10.86
C SER A 211 -5.27 12.43 -9.55
N SER A 212 -5.98 12.83 -8.48
CA SER A 212 -5.45 12.96 -7.12
C SER A 212 -5.03 11.62 -6.49
N ASP A 213 -5.57 10.51 -6.97
CA ASP A 213 -5.27 9.16 -6.45
C ASP A 213 -3.95 8.63 -7.00
N LYS A 214 -3.46 9.20 -8.10
CA LYS A 214 -2.18 8.86 -8.67
C LYS A 214 -1.03 9.29 -7.74
N LEU A 215 -0.19 8.33 -7.37
CA LEU A 215 0.99 8.61 -6.53
C LEU A 215 2.05 9.37 -7.34
N GLY A 216 2.30 10.61 -6.98
CA GLY A 216 3.22 11.50 -7.68
C GLY A 216 3.44 12.81 -6.90
N LYS A 217 3.55 13.94 -7.63
CA LYS A 217 3.78 15.27 -7.05
C LYS A 217 2.77 15.63 -5.95
N GLY A 218 1.49 15.35 -6.17
CA GLY A 218 0.42 15.60 -5.19
C GLY A 218 0.62 14.83 -3.90
N THR A 219 1.12 13.60 -3.99
CA THR A 219 1.45 12.75 -2.83
C THR A 219 2.53 13.38 -1.97
N LEU A 220 3.63 13.86 -2.56
CA LEU A 220 4.68 14.55 -1.82
C LEU A 220 4.17 15.82 -1.12
N ALA A 221 3.30 16.57 -1.79
CA ALA A 221 2.69 17.74 -1.20
C ALA A 221 1.82 17.40 0.03
N ARG A 222 1.04 16.31 -0.03
CA ARG A 222 0.25 15.79 1.10
C ARG A 222 1.14 15.25 2.23
N MET A 223 2.29 14.68 1.90
CA MET A 223 3.32 14.23 2.87
C MET A 223 4.09 15.39 3.50
N GLY A 224 3.78 16.66 3.14
CA GLY A 224 4.41 17.83 3.72
C GLY A 224 5.72 18.25 3.05
N PHE A 225 5.96 17.86 1.81
CA PHE A 225 7.13 18.29 1.05
C PHE A 225 6.80 19.34 0.00
N LYS A 226 7.78 20.18 -0.33
CA LYS A 226 7.75 21.14 -1.44
C LYS A 226 9.06 21.10 -2.20
N LYS A 227 9.04 21.41 -3.49
CA LYS A 227 10.24 21.54 -4.30
C LYS A 227 10.91 22.90 -4.02
N HIS A 228 12.19 22.87 -3.71
CA HIS A 228 12.97 24.09 -3.49
C HIS A 228 13.26 24.77 -4.83
N LYS A 229 13.00 26.09 -4.93
CA LYS A 229 13.04 26.81 -6.22
C LYS A 229 14.42 26.83 -6.88
N ARG A 230 15.51 26.91 -6.09
CA ARG A 230 16.88 27.03 -6.63
C ARG A 230 17.54 25.67 -6.82
N THR A 231 17.42 24.76 -5.86
CA THR A 231 18.13 23.47 -5.89
C THR A 231 17.29 22.36 -6.52
N CYS A 232 16.03 22.63 -6.84
CA CYS A 232 15.06 21.61 -7.31
C CYS A 232 14.88 20.40 -6.38
N ALA A 233 15.48 20.37 -5.20
CA ALA A 233 15.34 19.33 -4.21
C ALA A 233 13.97 19.37 -3.52
N TRP A 234 13.47 18.19 -3.13
CA TRP A 234 12.28 18.09 -2.28
C TRP A 234 12.65 18.30 -0.82
N ILE A 235 12.11 19.34 -0.20
CA ILE A 235 12.36 19.72 1.19
C ILE A 235 11.08 19.73 2.01
N PRO A 236 11.14 19.44 3.31
CA PRO A 236 9.97 19.60 4.18
C PRO A 236 9.40 21.02 4.11
N ARG A 237 8.07 21.14 4.21
CA ARG A 237 7.41 22.44 4.40
C ARG A 237 7.65 22.89 5.83
N ASP A 238 8.06 24.14 6.06
CA ASP A 238 8.26 24.67 7.39
C ASP A 238 7.00 24.56 8.24
N SER A 239 7.10 23.83 9.35
CA SER A 239 6.01 23.63 10.31
C SER A 239 5.67 24.88 11.12
N LYS A 240 6.47 25.94 11.02
CA LYS A 240 6.34 27.19 11.81
C LYS A 240 5.04 27.98 11.58
N ARG A 241 4.25 27.69 10.53
CA ARG A 241 2.98 28.41 10.29
C ARG A 241 1.75 27.79 10.96
N ARG A 242 1.82 26.61 11.53
CA ARG A 242 0.67 25.99 12.23
C ARG A 242 0.52 26.42 13.69
N GLY A 243 1.61 26.85 14.35
CA GLY A 243 1.59 27.29 15.76
C GLY A 243 1.04 28.71 15.98
N LEU A 244 1.12 29.59 14.98
CA LEU A 244 0.71 31.00 15.13
C LEU A 244 -0.79 31.26 14.99
N LYS A 245 -1.56 30.33 14.39
CA LYS A 245 -3.02 30.49 14.30
C LYS A 245 -3.77 30.00 15.54
N GLN A 246 -3.21 29.09 16.34
CA GLN A 246 -3.87 28.63 17.57
C GLN A 246 -3.70 29.58 18.77
N ASN A 247 -2.63 30.38 18.83
CA ASN A 247 -2.41 31.31 19.94
C ASN A 247 -3.15 32.67 19.78
N ARG A 248 -3.67 33.00 18.59
CA ARG A 248 -4.49 34.21 18.40
C ARG A 248 -5.96 34.04 18.81
N ALA A 249 -6.44 32.78 18.96
CA ALA A 249 -7.82 32.51 19.37
C ALA A 249 -8.03 32.40 20.89
N ARG A 250 -6.97 32.44 21.71
CA ARG A 250 -7.04 32.33 23.17
C ARG A 250 -6.68 33.60 23.95
N GLY A 251 -6.38 34.68 23.26
CA GLY A 251 -5.99 35.97 23.86
C GLY A 251 -7.07 37.05 23.77
N GLY A 252 -8.28 36.81 24.18
CA GLY A 252 -9.31 37.80 24.14
C GLY A 252 -10.53 37.43 24.99
N ARG A 253 -10.44 37.64 26.31
CA ARG A 253 -11.51 38.12 27.22
C ARG A 253 -11.12 37.89 28.68
N SER A 254 -10.43 38.81 29.22
CA SER A 254 -10.52 39.12 30.65
C SER A 254 -10.97 40.58 30.76
N ARG A 255 -12.23 40.82 31.08
CA ARG A 255 -12.80 41.97 31.76
C ARG A 255 -13.77 41.31 32.74
N GLY A 256 -13.57 41.39 34.00
CA GLY A 256 -13.69 42.52 34.86
C GLY A 256 -15.05 42.40 35.50
N TRP A 257 -15.09 42.09 36.72
CA TRP A 257 -15.75 42.51 37.96
C TRP A 257 -15.60 41.42 39.00
#